data_b8c95234bd11807042d0317e36d1cc75
#
_entry.id   b8c95234bd11807042d0317e36d1cc75
#
_cell.length_a   1.000
_cell.length_b   1.000
_cell.length_c   1.000
_cell.angle_alpha   90.00
_cell.angle_beta   90.00
_cell.angle_gamma   90.00
#
_symmetry.space_group_name_H-M   'P 1'
#
loop_
_entity.id
_entity.type
_entity.pdbx_description
1 polymer ?
#
loop_
_entity_poly.entity_id
_entity_poly.type
_entity_poly.pdbx_seq_one_letter_code
_entity_poly.pdbx_strand_id
1 'polypeptide(L)'
;MLMFPHIYDYAFSQPDLKPEVLRIGNGTALNVTFSNMDKIPVEDQKAIRALVLPEKYTYAAAAWYLRNKCQSSMVMELAKGGFEAFKEYVGVCIGAGDVTPERLAKWCFAVKALKPEGMGVPGECN
;
A
#
# COMPACT_ATOMS: atom_id res chain seq x y z
N MET A 1 -3.00 4.96 -4.67
CA MET A 1 -1.59 5.43 -4.68
C MET A 1 -1.19 5.77 -3.26
N LEU A 2 -0.03 5.30 -2.80
CA LEU A 2 0.46 5.64 -1.46
C LEU A 2 0.81 7.14 -1.38
N MET A 3 0.49 7.78 -0.26
CA MET A 3 0.92 9.15 0.01
C MET A 3 2.42 9.19 0.35
N PHE A 4 3.06 10.35 0.18
CA PHE A 4 4.52 10.47 0.27
C PHE A 4 5.12 9.93 1.58
N PRO A 5 4.56 10.14 2.78
CA PRO A 5 5.12 9.54 3.99
C PRO A 5 5.21 8.01 3.93
N HIS A 6 4.20 7.35 3.36
CA HIS A 6 4.22 5.89 3.19
C HIS A 6 5.19 5.44 2.09
N ILE A 7 5.34 6.24 1.02
CA ILE A 7 6.34 5.99 -0.03
C ILE A 7 7.74 6.06 0.55
N TYR A 8 8.02 7.07 1.38
CA TYR A 8 9.30 7.22 2.07
C TYR A 8 9.59 6.03 2.98
N ASP A 9 8.65 5.67 3.87
CA ASP A 9 8.80 4.52 4.77
C ASP A 9 9.04 3.23 3.99
N TYR A 10 8.30 3.04 2.90
CA TYR A 10 8.46 1.87 2.04
C TYR A 10 9.85 1.83 1.38
N ALA A 11 10.27 2.92 0.73
CA ALA A 11 11.59 3.01 0.10
C ALA A 11 12.72 2.81 1.13
N PHE A 12 12.61 3.43 2.30
CA PHE A 12 13.58 3.30 3.38
C PHE A 12 13.66 1.89 3.96
N SER A 13 12.54 1.14 3.95
CA SER A 13 12.48 -0.25 4.41
C SER A 13 13.13 -1.26 3.46
N GLN A 14 13.35 -0.86 2.18
CA GLN A 14 13.97 -1.73 1.19
C GLN A 14 15.50 -1.67 1.30
N PRO A 15 16.20 -2.79 1.58
CA PRO A 15 17.65 -2.78 1.75
C PRO A 15 18.41 -2.19 0.54
N ASP A 16 17.93 -2.47 -0.66
CA ASP A 16 18.54 -2.02 -1.92
C ASP A 16 18.38 -0.51 -2.15
N LEU A 17 17.29 0.09 -1.64
CA LEU A 17 16.96 1.50 -1.87
C LEU A 17 17.43 2.41 -0.73
N LYS A 18 17.59 1.86 0.47
CA LYS A 18 17.94 2.61 1.67
C LYS A 18 19.18 3.49 1.52
N PRO A 19 20.29 3.04 0.91
CA PRO A 19 21.46 3.89 0.69
C PRO A 19 21.14 5.13 -0.15
N GLU A 20 20.32 4.98 -1.19
CA GLU A 20 19.95 6.08 -2.07
C GLU A 20 18.96 7.05 -1.38
N VAL A 21 18.02 6.53 -0.60
CA VAL A 21 17.12 7.36 0.22
C VAL A 21 17.93 8.21 1.21
N LEU A 22 18.94 7.62 1.85
CA LEU A 22 19.85 8.36 2.73
C LEU A 22 20.66 9.40 1.97
N ARG A 23 21.16 9.09 0.76
CA ARG A 23 21.88 10.05 -0.09
C ARG A 23 21.02 11.27 -0.41
N ILE A 24 19.74 11.07 -0.76
CA ILE A 24 18.78 12.16 -1.00
C ILE A 24 18.57 12.99 0.28
N GLY A 25 18.52 12.35 1.46
CA GLY A 25 18.44 13.01 2.76
C GLY A 25 19.76 13.57 3.31
N ASN A 26 20.76 13.80 2.45
CA ASN A 26 22.09 14.30 2.86
C ASN A 26 22.78 13.42 3.93
N GLY A 27 22.63 12.10 3.82
CA GLY A 27 23.27 11.12 4.71
C GLY A 27 22.47 10.81 5.99
N THR A 28 21.32 11.44 6.18
CA THR A 28 20.47 11.23 7.36
C THR A 28 19.09 10.70 6.99
N ALA A 29 18.54 9.86 7.85
CA ALA A 29 17.14 9.46 7.73
C ALA A 29 16.24 10.66 8.00
N LEU A 30 15.32 10.94 7.07
CA LEU A 30 14.33 11.99 7.24
C LEU A 30 13.19 11.48 8.13
N ASN A 31 12.77 12.29 9.10
CA ASN A 31 11.55 12.01 9.84
C ASN A 31 10.35 12.56 9.04
N VAL A 32 9.82 11.75 8.13
CA VAL A 32 8.72 12.17 7.24
C VAL A 32 7.39 11.78 7.84
N THR A 33 6.52 12.77 8.03
CA THR A 33 5.16 12.61 8.55
C THR A 33 4.17 13.37 7.66
N PHE A 34 2.87 13.13 7.83
CA PHE A 34 1.84 13.89 7.13
C PHE A 34 1.84 15.38 7.48
N SER A 35 2.31 15.74 8.69
CA SER A 35 2.35 17.13 9.15
C SER A 35 3.58 17.90 8.67
N ASN A 36 4.61 17.23 8.18
CA ASN A 36 5.85 17.87 7.76
C ASN A 36 6.29 17.58 6.33
N MET A 37 5.54 16.74 5.60
CA MET A 37 5.91 16.35 4.24
C MET A 37 6.07 17.55 3.28
N ASP A 38 5.30 18.63 3.52
CA ASP A 38 5.36 19.84 2.71
C ASP A 38 6.67 20.62 2.91
N LYS A 39 7.40 20.32 3.99
CA LYS A 39 8.74 20.91 4.26
C LYS A 39 9.87 20.16 3.56
N ILE A 40 9.58 18.97 3.03
CA ILE A 40 10.56 18.21 2.24
C ILE A 40 10.60 18.79 0.84
N PRO A 41 11.77 19.13 0.29
CA PRO A 41 11.91 19.65 -1.06
C PRO A 41 11.19 18.78 -2.09
N VAL A 42 10.43 19.38 -3.00
CA VAL A 42 9.63 18.65 -3.99
C VAL A 42 10.49 17.75 -4.87
N GLU A 43 11.72 18.17 -5.18
CA GLU A 43 12.64 17.37 -5.98
C GLU A 43 13.11 16.11 -5.22
N ASP A 44 13.32 16.20 -3.90
CA ASP A 44 13.64 15.05 -3.06
C ASP A 44 12.46 14.08 -3.00
N GLN A 45 11.22 14.60 -2.86
CA GLN A 45 10.02 13.78 -2.91
C GLN A 45 9.88 13.05 -4.24
N LYS A 46 10.14 13.73 -5.37
CA LYS A 46 10.10 13.13 -6.71
C LYS A 46 11.18 12.05 -6.86
N ALA A 47 12.41 12.35 -6.39
CA ALA A 47 13.52 11.40 -6.46
C ALA A 47 13.20 10.11 -5.67
N ILE A 48 12.69 10.24 -4.44
CA ILE A 48 12.31 9.09 -3.62
C ILE A 48 11.16 8.29 -4.26
N ARG A 49 10.15 8.98 -4.82
CA ARG A 49 9.09 8.30 -5.57
C ARG A 49 9.61 7.51 -6.75
N ALA A 50 10.58 8.05 -7.49
CA ALA A 50 11.18 7.39 -8.64
C ALA A 50 11.85 6.06 -8.27
N LEU A 51 12.41 5.94 -7.07
CA LEU A 51 13.04 4.71 -6.60
C LEU A 51 12.09 3.51 -6.51
N VAL A 52 10.81 3.74 -6.24
CA VAL A 52 9.80 2.69 -6.04
C VAL A 52 8.94 2.43 -7.27
N LEU A 53 9.19 3.11 -8.39
CA LEU A 53 8.46 2.89 -9.65
C LEU A 53 8.81 1.58 -10.37
N PRO A 54 10.04 1.03 -10.30
CA PRO A 54 10.32 -0.27 -10.91
C PRO A 54 9.35 -1.35 -10.44
N GLU A 55 8.95 -2.25 -11.33
CA GLU A 55 7.89 -3.25 -11.11
C GLU A 55 8.06 -4.05 -9.83
N LYS A 56 9.29 -4.47 -9.50
CA LYS A 56 9.57 -5.24 -8.29
C LYS A 56 9.15 -4.53 -7.00
N TYR A 57 9.18 -3.18 -6.98
CA TYR A 57 8.75 -2.39 -5.83
C TYR A 57 7.29 -1.98 -5.93
N THR A 58 6.84 -1.61 -7.12
CA THR A 58 5.45 -1.16 -7.34
C THR A 58 4.44 -2.23 -6.93
N TYR A 59 4.64 -3.47 -7.35
CA TYR A 59 3.72 -4.57 -6.99
C TYR A 59 3.84 -5.00 -5.52
N ALA A 60 5.02 -4.91 -4.94
CA ALA A 60 5.22 -5.27 -3.53
C ALA A 60 4.70 -4.22 -2.54
N ALA A 61 4.50 -2.97 -2.98
CA ALA A 61 4.13 -1.85 -2.11
C ALA A 61 2.78 -2.07 -1.39
N ALA A 62 1.78 -2.63 -2.06
CA ALA A 62 0.47 -2.91 -1.46
C ALA A 62 0.56 -3.95 -0.36
N ALA A 63 1.29 -5.04 -0.57
CA ALA A 63 1.51 -6.08 0.41
C ALA A 63 2.32 -5.56 1.61
N TRP A 64 3.35 -4.73 1.34
CA TRP A 64 4.11 -4.07 2.38
C TRP A 64 3.22 -3.16 3.24
N TYR A 65 2.36 -2.34 2.60
CA TYR A 65 1.43 -1.45 3.31
C TYR A 65 0.51 -2.24 4.23
N LEU A 66 -0.13 -3.28 3.71
CA LEU A 66 -1.00 -4.16 4.47
C LEU A 66 -0.30 -4.74 5.72
N ARG A 67 0.92 -5.22 5.57
CA ARG A 67 1.67 -5.85 6.67
C ARG A 67 2.21 -4.86 7.71
N ASN A 68 2.52 -3.63 7.32
CA ASN A 68 3.22 -2.67 8.18
C ASN A 68 2.34 -1.53 8.69
N LYS A 69 1.20 -1.28 8.06
CA LYS A 69 0.31 -0.16 8.40
C LYS A 69 -1.08 -0.60 8.87
N CYS A 70 -1.53 -1.80 8.51
CA CYS A 70 -2.79 -2.35 8.97
C CYS A 70 -2.63 -3.20 10.23
N GLN A 71 -3.70 -3.38 10.99
CA GLN A 71 -3.71 -4.26 12.15
C GLN A 71 -3.56 -5.73 11.72
N SER A 72 -2.83 -6.52 12.50
CA SER A 72 -2.59 -7.94 12.18
C SER A 72 -3.87 -8.78 12.13
N SER A 73 -4.89 -8.44 12.94
CA SER A 73 -6.21 -9.06 12.86
C SER A 73 -6.87 -8.87 11.49
N MET A 74 -6.77 -7.67 10.92
CA MET A 74 -7.30 -7.37 9.59
C MET A 74 -6.57 -8.15 8.49
N VAL A 75 -5.25 -8.34 8.61
CA VAL A 75 -4.48 -9.17 7.67
C VAL A 75 -4.99 -10.61 7.68
N MET A 76 -5.27 -11.15 8.87
CA MET A 76 -5.82 -12.50 9.01
C MET A 76 -7.24 -12.62 8.43
N GLU A 77 -8.10 -11.64 8.66
CA GLU A 77 -9.46 -11.65 8.09
C GLU A 77 -9.45 -11.54 6.56
N LEU A 78 -8.59 -10.69 6.00
CA LEU A 78 -8.39 -10.61 4.54
C LEU A 78 -7.89 -11.94 3.95
N ALA A 79 -7.03 -12.67 4.66
CA ALA A 79 -6.54 -13.96 4.21
C ALA A 79 -7.65 -15.03 4.15
N LYS A 80 -8.70 -14.92 4.97
CA LYS A 80 -9.89 -15.76 4.89
C LYS A 80 -10.78 -15.42 3.68
N GLY A 81 -10.56 -14.28 3.07
CA GLY A 81 -11.36 -13.75 1.98
C GLY A 81 -12.68 -13.13 2.44
N GLY A 82 -13.49 -12.74 1.48
CA GLY A 82 -14.80 -12.17 1.73
C GLY A 82 -14.86 -10.65 1.57
N PHE A 83 -16.06 -10.21 1.22
CA PHE A 83 -16.29 -8.80 0.88
C PHE A 83 -16.23 -7.89 2.11
N GLU A 84 -16.69 -8.34 3.27
CA GLU A 84 -16.68 -7.53 4.50
C GLU A 84 -15.24 -7.23 4.95
N ALA A 85 -14.33 -8.21 4.88
CA ALA A 85 -12.92 -7.98 5.18
C ALA A 85 -12.28 -6.98 4.20
N PHE A 86 -12.65 -7.03 2.92
CA PHE A 86 -12.22 -6.06 1.92
C PHE A 86 -12.75 -4.66 2.19
N LYS A 87 -14.03 -4.52 2.58
CA LYS A 87 -14.62 -3.23 2.98
C LYS A 87 -13.88 -2.62 4.17
N GLU A 88 -13.63 -3.42 5.19
CA GLU A 88 -12.91 -2.97 6.38
C GLU A 88 -11.49 -2.51 6.04
N TYR A 89 -10.79 -3.26 5.20
CA TYR A 89 -9.46 -2.87 4.70
C TYR A 89 -9.50 -1.52 3.98
N VAL A 90 -10.42 -1.35 3.05
CA VAL A 90 -10.57 -0.10 2.28
C VAL A 90 -10.97 1.07 3.17
N GLY A 91 -11.98 0.88 4.03
CA GLY A 91 -12.53 1.93 4.86
C GLY A 91 -11.64 2.30 6.05
N VAL A 92 -11.15 1.31 6.77
CA VAL A 92 -10.44 1.51 8.05
C VAL A 92 -8.94 1.64 7.86
N CYS A 93 -8.30 0.67 7.18
CA CYS A 93 -6.84 0.70 7.07
C CYS A 93 -6.35 1.70 6.01
N ILE A 94 -6.93 1.68 4.83
CA ILE A 94 -6.57 2.64 3.77
C ILE A 94 -7.18 4.02 4.04
N GLY A 95 -8.30 4.08 4.76
CA GLY A 95 -9.01 5.34 5.01
C GLY A 95 -9.63 5.95 3.75
N ALA A 96 -9.98 5.11 2.77
CA ALA A 96 -10.51 5.56 1.48
C ALA A 96 -12.06 5.65 1.45
N GLY A 97 -12.70 5.52 2.61
CA GLY A 97 -14.16 5.51 2.72
C GLY A 97 -14.79 4.23 2.20
N ASP A 98 -16.02 4.31 1.71
CA ASP A 98 -16.77 3.15 1.23
C ASP A 98 -16.18 2.54 -0.04
N VAL A 99 -16.49 1.25 -0.26
CA VAL A 99 -16.15 0.56 -1.50
C VAL A 99 -17.05 1.05 -2.61
N THR A 100 -16.49 1.82 -3.55
CA THR A 100 -17.21 2.27 -4.74
C THR A 100 -17.49 1.11 -5.71
N PRO A 101 -18.46 1.25 -6.64
CA PRO A 101 -18.73 0.24 -7.66
C PRO A 101 -17.49 -0.16 -8.46
N GLU A 102 -16.60 0.81 -8.77
CA GLU A 102 -15.36 0.55 -9.50
C GLU A 102 -14.37 -0.28 -8.67
N ARG A 103 -14.27 -0.01 -7.35
CA ARG A 103 -13.44 -0.81 -6.44
C ARG A 103 -13.98 -2.23 -6.30
N LEU A 104 -15.30 -2.37 -6.17
CA LEU A 104 -15.96 -3.67 -6.14
C LEU A 104 -15.67 -4.46 -7.43
N ALA A 105 -15.82 -3.84 -8.58
CA ALA A 105 -15.54 -4.49 -9.86
C ALA A 105 -14.08 -4.98 -9.96
N LYS A 106 -13.11 -4.19 -9.51
CA LYS A 106 -11.68 -4.58 -9.48
C LYS A 106 -11.43 -5.72 -8.51
N TRP A 107 -12.03 -5.69 -7.33
CA TRP A 107 -11.93 -6.78 -6.36
C TRP A 107 -12.53 -8.08 -6.91
N CYS A 108 -13.71 -8.02 -7.49
CA CYS A 108 -14.36 -9.17 -8.13
C CYS A 108 -13.53 -9.76 -9.27
N PHE A 109 -12.94 -8.89 -10.10
CA PHE A 109 -12.02 -9.32 -11.14
C PHE A 109 -10.82 -10.08 -10.55
N ALA A 110 -10.19 -9.53 -9.50
CA ALA A 110 -9.05 -10.16 -8.85
C ALA A 110 -9.41 -11.52 -8.22
N VAL A 111 -10.53 -11.61 -7.51
CA VAL A 111 -11.01 -12.86 -6.89
C VAL A 111 -11.27 -13.94 -7.96
N LYS A 112 -11.93 -13.57 -9.06
CA LYS A 112 -12.21 -14.50 -10.17
C LYS A 112 -10.93 -14.97 -10.88
N ALA A 113 -9.95 -14.07 -11.04
CA ALA A 113 -8.69 -14.36 -11.71
C ALA A 113 -7.74 -15.21 -10.86
N LEU A 114 -7.61 -14.90 -9.58
CA LEU A 114 -6.68 -15.55 -8.66
C LEU A 114 -7.22 -16.86 -8.09
N LYS A 115 -8.54 -17.00 -8.03
CA LYS A 115 -9.22 -18.21 -7.50
C LYS A 115 -8.58 -18.72 -6.19
N PRO A 116 -8.53 -17.90 -5.12
CA PRO A 116 -7.90 -18.34 -3.87
C PRO A 116 -8.48 -19.65 -3.38
N GLU A 117 -7.63 -20.57 -2.92
CA GLU A 117 -8.07 -21.88 -2.42
C GLU A 117 -9.10 -21.72 -1.29
N GLY A 118 -10.18 -22.49 -1.38
CA GLY A 118 -11.25 -22.48 -0.38
C GLY A 118 -12.21 -21.29 -0.45
N MET A 119 -11.99 -20.32 -1.34
CA MET A 119 -12.89 -19.20 -1.55
C MET A 119 -13.71 -19.40 -2.82
N GLY A 120 -15.03 -19.57 -2.67
CA GLY A 120 -15.99 -19.46 -3.78
C GLY A 120 -16.06 -18.03 -4.31
N VAL A 121 -16.69 -17.83 -5.46
CA VAL A 121 -16.98 -16.47 -5.96
C VAL A 121 -18.00 -15.83 -5.02
N PRO A 122 -17.68 -14.71 -4.37
CA PRO A 122 -18.60 -14.02 -3.48
C PRO A 122 -19.88 -13.56 -4.19
N GLY A 123 -21.00 -13.54 -3.47
CA GLY A 123 -22.31 -13.15 -4.03
C GLY A 123 -22.32 -11.77 -4.66
N GLU A 124 -21.53 -10.86 -4.12
CA GLU A 124 -21.34 -9.49 -4.61
C GLU A 124 -20.68 -9.42 -6.01
N CYS A 125 -20.09 -10.52 -6.45
CA CYS A 125 -19.40 -10.63 -7.74
C CYS A 125 -20.24 -11.33 -8.83
N ASN A 126 -21.47 -11.69 -8.51
CA ASN A 126 -22.38 -12.37 -9.45
C ASN A 126 -23.27 -11.38 -10.21
#